data_0904f712a3939ceb2da943ff5e6ded7e
#
_entry.id   0904f712a3939ceb2da943ff5e6ded7e
#
_cell.length_a   1.000
_cell.length_b   1.000
_cell.length_c   1.000
_cell.angle_alpha   90.00
_cell.angle_beta   90.00
_cell.angle_gamma   90.00
#
_symmetry.space_group_name_H-M   'P 1'
#
loop_
_entity.id
_entity.type
_entity.pdbx_description
1 polymer ?
#
loop_
_entity_poly.entity_id
_entity_poly.type
_entity_poly.pdbx_seq_one_letter_code
_entity_poly.pdbx_strand_id
1 'polypeptide(L)'
;MQPIIRSEKLSQVHSDIRGPVYVEAMKMIAEGTPVLRLNTGNPATFGFTMPPSVRHALLENADKAVGYCDFRGMPAARQAILEYETGKGIQGLTPDDIFVGNGVSEMAQFAITTLLNYGDEILLPSPSYSLWTNVTLIAGAKPVFYTCDEASDWYPDVADIRRKITSRTRAILIINPNNPTGALYPRELLEQIVAIAREKELILLSDEIYDRLVMDGKEHVSTAALCPDLPVLTFNGLSKSHMICGFRCGWLAVSGPRELTKDFIAGMVALTSMRLCGNALTQLVIPAALQDEQSTRELLIPGGRLYEQREAAVQAIRRFDCLSVVKNTAAFYIFPRIDLKKCPIT
;
A
#
# COMPACT_ATOMS: atom_id res chain seq x y z
N MET A 1 9.98 24.89 -34.49
CA MET A 1 9.32 24.53 -33.19
C MET A 1 10.33 23.84 -32.29
N GLN A 2 10.39 24.20 -31.02
CA GLN A 2 11.22 23.45 -30.06
C GLN A 2 10.49 22.16 -29.67
N PRO A 3 11.21 21.04 -29.45
CA PRO A 3 10.60 19.80 -28.98
C PRO A 3 10.01 19.98 -27.58
N ILE A 4 8.91 19.29 -27.30
CA ILE A 4 8.34 19.22 -25.96
C ILE A 4 9.20 18.28 -25.14
N ILE A 5 9.86 18.81 -24.11
CA ILE A 5 10.75 18.04 -23.23
C ILE A 5 10.04 17.82 -21.90
N ARG A 6 10.13 16.59 -21.35
CA ARG A 6 9.60 16.28 -20.02
C ARG A 6 10.31 17.09 -18.94
N SER A 7 9.60 17.36 -17.83
CA SER A 7 10.20 18.02 -16.68
C SER A 7 11.40 17.24 -16.12
N GLU A 8 12.45 17.93 -15.75
CA GLU A 8 13.72 17.36 -15.26
C GLU A 8 13.52 16.48 -14.01
N LYS A 9 12.59 16.85 -13.12
CA LYS A 9 12.21 16.06 -11.93
C LYS A 9 11.73 14.64 -12.26
N LEU A 10 11.28 14.38 -13.50
CA LEU A 10 10.86 13.06 -13.94
C LEU A 10 12.02 12.18 -14.44
N SER A 11 13.24 12.70 -14.49
CA SER A 11 14.43 11.93 -14.93
C SER A 11 14.76 10.76 -13.98
N GLN A 12 14.44 10.91 -12.70
CA GLN A 12 14.69 9.90 -11.65
C GLN A 12 13.48 9.01 -11.35
N VAL A 13 12.33 9.28 -11.98
CA VAL A 13 11.11 8.50 -11.78
C VAL A 13 11.14 7.27 -12.68
N HIS A 14 11.12 6.08 -12.07
CA HIS A 14 11.20 4.81 -12.76
C HIS A 14 10.01 3.93 -12.41
N SER A 15 9.52 3.17 -13.39
CA SER A 15 8.48 2.15 -13.18
C SER A 15 9.11 0.76 -13.27
N ASP A 16 9.35 0.13 -12.12
CA ASP A 16 9.87 -1.25 -12.07
C ASP A 16 8.90 -2.25 -12.72
N ILE A 17 7.60 -1.94 -12.69
CA ILE A 17 6.56 -2.79 -13.26
C ILE A 17 6.53 -2.72 -14.80
N ARG A 18 7.00 -1.60 -15.39
CA ARG A 18 6.95 -1.32 -16.84
C ARG A 18 8.31 -0.95 -17.42
N GLY A 19 9.38 -1.48 -16.83
CA GLY A 19 10.75 -1.29 -17.28
C GLY A 19 11.11 -2.12 -18.52
N PRO A 20 12.39 -2.25 -18.85
CA PRO A 20 12.87 -2.96 -20.05
C PRO A 20 12.36 -4.41 -20.16
N VAL A 21 12.27 -5.14 -19.04
CA VAL A 21 11.74 -6.50 -18.98
C VAL A 21 10.29 -6.56 -19.43
N TYR A 22 9.47 -5.57 -19.05
CA TYR A 22 8.08 -5.49 -19.51
C TYR A 22 8.00 -5.28 -21.02
N VAL A 23 8.83 -4.39 -21.57
CA VAL A 23 8.86 -4.11 -23.03
C VAL A 23 9.22 -5.39 -23.80
N GLU A 24 10.23 -6.13 -23.34
CA GLU A 24 10.62 -7.40 -23.97
C GLU A 24 9.51 -8.46 -23.85
N ALA A 25 8.90 -8.60 -22.67
CA ALA A 25 7.78 -9.51 -22.49
C ALA A 25 6.60 -9.19 -23.42
N MET A 26 6.28 -7.91 -23.64
CA MET A 26 5.22 -7.49 -24.58
C MET A 26 5.58 -7.81 -26.02
N LYS A 27 6.85 -7.70 -26.40
CA LYS A 27 7.33 -8.09 -27.72
C LYS A 27 7.18 -9.60 -27.93
N MET A 28 7.64 -10.41 -26.97
CA MET A 28 7.49 -11.87 -27.00
C MET A 28 6.03 -12.30 -27.16
N ILE A 29 5.11 -11.65 -26.41
CA ILE A 29 3.67 -11.90 -26.52
C ILE A 29 3.16 -11.56 -27.93
N ALA A 30 3.58 -10.44 -28.52
CA ALA A 30 3.20 -10.03 -29.86
C ALA A 30 3.70 -11.00 -30.95
N GLU A 31 4.84 -11.65 -30.70
CA GLU A 31 5.44 -12.70 -31.54
C GLU A 31 4.82 -14.10 -31.30
N GLY A 32 3.81 -14.20 -30.42
CA GLY A 32 3.08 -15.46 -30.14
C GLY A 32 3.71 -16.33 -29.06
N THR A 33 4.76 -15.87 -28.37
CA THR A 33 5.37 -16.60 -27.27
C THR A 33 4.52 -16.44 -25.99
N PRO A 34 4.08 -17.53 -25.33
CA PRO A 34 3.33 -17.43 -24.08
C PRO A 34 4.22 -16.93 -22.94
N VAL A 35 3.83 -15.83 -22.31
CA VAL A 35 4.53 -15.25 -21.16
C VAL A 35 3.65 -15.28 -19.92
N LEU A 36 4.08 -16.01 -18.87
CA LEU A 36 3.42 -15.98 -17.57
C LEU A 36 3.90 -14.76 -16.76
N ARG A 37 2.99 -13.82 -16.54
CA ARG A 37 3.29 -12.57 -15.84
C ARG A 37 3.09 -12.71 -14.34
N LEU A 38 4.19 -12.88 -13.59
CA LEU A 38 4.18 -13.03 -12.12
C LEU A 38 4.59 -11.76 -11.36
N ASN A 39 4.87 -10.68 -12.07
CA ASN A 39 5.44 -9.44 -11.51
C ASN A 39 4.40 -8.41 -11.06
N THR A 40 3.10 -8.66 -11.25
CA THR A 40 2.05 -7.67 -10.97
C THR A 40 0.95 -8.27 -10.13
N GLY A 41 0.65 -7.64 -8.99
CA GLY A 41 -0.47 -8.02 -8.13
C GLY A 41 -1.82 -7.60 -8.75
N ASN A 42 -2.20 -8.28 -9.84
CA ASN A 42 -3.49 -8.12 -10.53
C ASN A 42 -4.29 -9.43 -10.51
N PRO A 43 -5.06 -9.69 -9.45
CA PRO A 43 -5.77 -10.96 -9.27
C PRO A 43 -6.76 -11.27 -10.41
N ALA A 44 -7.36 -10.27 -11.04
CA ALA A 44 -8.34 -10.45 -12.12
C ALA A 44 -7.76 -11.25 -13.31
N THR A 45 -6.48 -11.07 -13.65
CA THR A 45 -5.82 -11.81 -14.74
C THR A 45 -5.67 -13.30 -14.45
N PHE A 46 -5.83 -13.69 -13.20
CA PHE A 46 -5.79 -15.08 -12.73
C PHE A 46 -7.17 -15.62 -12.36
N GLY A 47 -8.26 -14.97 -12.82
CA GLY A 47 -9.62 -15.45 -12.64
C GLY A 47 -10.20 -15.20 -11.24
N PHE A 48 -9.65 -14.26 -10.47
CA PHE A 48 -10.35 -13.75 -9.30
C PHE A 48 -11.42 -12.75 -9.73
N THR A 49 -12.57 -12.82 -9.12
CA THR A 49 -13.74 -11.98 -9.41
C THR A 49 -14.05 -11.07 -8.22
N MET A 50 -14.80 -10.00 -8.47
CA MET A 50 -15.29 -9.16 -7.37
C MET A 50 -16.26 -9.94 -6.47
N PRO A 51 -16.26 -9.67 -5.16
CA PRO A 51 -17.23 -10.25 -4.23
C PRO A 51 -18.68 -9.97 -4.65
N PRO A 52 -19.62 -10.91 -4.40
CA PRO A 52 -21.04 -10.72 -4.70
C PRO A 52 -21.66 -9.48 -4.04
N SER A 53 -21.27 -9.18 -2.80
CA SER A 53 -21.68 -7.99 -2.04
C SER A 53 -21.32 -6.68 -2.76
N VAL A 54 -20.09 -6.61 -3.29
CA VAL A 54 -19.59 -5.46 -4.06
C VAL A 54 -20.36 -5.33 -5.38
N ARG A 55 -20.60 -6.44 -6.09
CA ARG A 55 -21.38 -6.44 -7.33
C ARG A 55 -22.79 -5.94 -7.11
N HIS A 56 -23.47 -6.43 -6.07
CA HIS A 56 -24.82 -6.05 -5.71
C HIS A 56 -24.89 -4.55 -5.39
N ALA A 57 -24.04 -4.06 -4.51
CA ALA A 57 -23.97 -2.66 -4.14
C ALA A 57 -23.73 -1.74 -5.35
N LEU A 58 -22.87 -2.16 -6.30
CA LEU A 58 -22.59 -1.42 -7.52
C LEU A 58 -23.85 -1.28 -8.39
N LEU A 59 -24.51 -2.39 -8.65
CA LEU A 59 -25.70 -2.41 -9.53
C LEU A 59 -26.88 -1.63 -8.96
N GLU A 60 -27.11 -1.73 -7.66
CA GLU A 60 -28.24 -1.03 -7.01
C GLU A 60 -28.03 0.46 -6.83
N ASN A 61 -26.78 0.92 -6.82
CA ASN A 61 -26.49 2.30 -6.49
C ASN A 61 -25.87 3.11 -7.65
N ALA A 62 -25.65 2.51 -8.82
CA ALA A 62 -24.94 3.13 -9.93
C ALA A 62 -25.50 4.51 -10.31
N ASP A 63 -26.82 4.68 -10.30
CA ASP A 63 -27.50 5.93 -10.67
C ASP A 63 -27.20 7.08 -9.67
N LYS A 64 -26.73 6.78 -8.46
CA LYS A 64 -26.34 7.78 -7.47
C LYS A 64 -24.98 8.43 -7.75
N ALA A 65 -24.23 7.90 -8.73
CA ALA A 65 -22.89 8.37 -9.08
C ALA A 65 -22.85 9.36 -10.25
N VAL A 66 -24.00 9.86 -10.71
CA VAL A 66 -24.10 10.73 -11.91
C VAL A 66 -23.48 12.12 -11.65
N GLY A 67 -23.57 12.63 -10.43
CA GLY A 67 -23.04 13.95 -10.06
C GLY A 67 -21.70 13.88 -9.33
N TYR A 68 -21.09 15.06 -9.15
CA TYR A 68 -19.96 15.18 -8.23
C TYR A 68 -20.39 14.88 -6.80
N CYS A 69 -19.48 14.33 -6.00
CA CYS A 69 -19.67 14.12 -4.57
C CYS A 69 -18.74 15.03 -3.74
N ASP A 70 -18.82 14.91 -2.43
CA ASP A 70 -17.92 15.65 -1.52
C ASP A 70 -16.45 15.37 -1.86
N PHE A 71 -15.62 16.40 -1.81
CA PHE A 71 -14.20 16.35 -2.17
C PHE A 71 -13.37 15.42 -1.27
N ARG A 72 -13.80 15.23 0.00
CA ARG A 72 -13.20 14.25 0.91
C ARG A 72 -13.66 12.82 0.61
N GLY A 73 -14.84 12.67 0.02
CA GLY A 73 -15.52 11.41 -0.26
C GLY A 73 -16.97 11.42 0.23
N MET A 74 -17.78 10.53 -0.33
CA MET A 74 -19.19 10.39 0.05
C MET A 74 -19.34 10.16 1.56
N PRO A 75 -20.32 10.79 2.24
CA PRO A 75 -20.50 10.64 3.68
C PRO A 75 -20.64 9.18 4.14
N ALA A 76 -21.42 8.37 3.42
CA ALA A 76 -21.57 6.94 3.74
C ALA A 76 -20.27 6.14 3.60
N ALA A 77 -19.46 6.47 2.60
CA ALA A 77 -18.15 5.84 2.41
C ALA A 77 -17.17 6.23 3.54
N ARG A 78 -17.10 7.52 3.88
CA ARG A 78 -16.25 8.01 4.99
C ARG A 78 -16.67 7.43 6.33
N GLN A 79 -17.99 7.31 6.58
CA GLN A 79 -18.49 6.70 7.81
C GLN A 79 -18.11 5.22 7.90
N ALA A 80 -18.27 4.45 6.83
CA ALA A 80 -17.88 3.04 6.81
C ALA A 80 -16.36 2.86 7.00
N ILE A 81 -15.54 3.74 6.41
CA ILE A 81 -14.08 3.73 6.60
C ILE A 81 -13.75 4.08 8.05
N LEU A 82 -14.39 5.09 8.64
CA LEU A 82 -14.21 5.48 10.04
C LEU A 82 -14.47 4.30 10.98
N GLU A 83 -15.59 3.61 10.78
CA GLU A 83 -15.93 2.42 11.57
C GLU A 83 -14.88 1.31 11.42
N TYR A 84 -14.44 1.07 10.20
CA TYR A 84 -13.41 0.08 9.90
C TYR A 84 -12.06 0.41 10.57
N GLU A 85 -11.58 1.63 10.41
CA GLU A 85 -10.29 2.05 10.97
C GLU A 85 -10.33 2.13 12.50
N THR A 86 -11.47 2.60 13.06
CA THR A 86 -11.69 2.60 14.52
C THR A 86 -11.75 1.17 15.06
N GLY A 87 -12.36 0.25 14.32
CA GLY A 87 -12.39 -1.19 14.67
C GLY A 87 -11.02 -1.84 14.76
N LYS A 88 -9.99 -1.29 14.09
CA LYS A 88 -8.59 -1.71 14.23
C LYS A 88 -7.90 -1.13 15.47
N GLY A 89 -8.59 -0.32 16.27
CA GLY A 89 -8.08 0.31 17.48
C GLY A 89 -7.52 1.72 17.30
N ILE A 90 -7.67 2.33 16.12
CA ILE A 90 -7.25 3.73 15.89
C ILE A 90 -8.20 4.66 16.64
N GLN A 91 -7.65 5.53 17.48
CA GLN A 91 -8.41 6.42 18.34
C GLN A 91 -8.51 7.84 17.78
N GLY A 92 -9.55 8.57 18.20
CA GLY A 92 -9.70 10.01 17.94
C GLY A 92 -10.08 10.39 16.52
N LEU A 93 -10.34 9.43 15.62
CA LEU A 93 -10.78 9.70 14.26
C LEU A 93 -12.20 10.26 14.20
N THR A 94 -12.43 11.15 13.26
CA THR A 94 -13.76 11.66 12.86
C THR A 94 -13.92 11.51 11.35
N PRO A 95 -15.13 11.64 10.79
CA PRO A 95 -15.31 11.61 9.34
C PRO A 95 -14.47 12.66 8.59
N ASP A 96 -14.12 13.77 9.25
CA ASP A 96 -13.32 14.85 8.65
C ASP A 96 -11.83 14.53 8.51
N ASP A 97 -11.38 13.46 9.13
CA ASP A 97 -10.02 12.95 9.03
C ASP A 97 -9.85 11.90 7.93
N ILE A 98 -10.95 11.56 7.23
CA ILE A 98 -10.99 10.54 6.17
C ILE A 98 -11.05 11.20 4.79
N PHE A 99 -10.14 10.82 3.91
CA PHE A 99 -10.08 11.25 2.51
C PHE A 99 -10.14 10.05 1.59
N VAL A 100 -11.13 10.01 0.70
CA VAL A 100 -11.29 8.93 -0.29
C VAL A 100 -10.74 9.37 -1.63
N GLY A 101 -9.94 8.49 -2.25
CA GLY A 101 -9.27 8.79 -3.51
C GLY A 101 -9.33 7.66 -4.53
N ASN A 102 -8.78 7.96 -5.70
CA ASN A 102 -8.67 7.03 -6.83
C ASN A 102 -7.58 5.97 -6.58
N GLY A 103 -7.73 5.21 -5.51
CA GLY A 103 -6.78 4.26 -4.95
C GLY A 103 -5.75 4.93 -4.04
N VAL A 104 -5.02 4.11 -3.28
CA VAL A 104 -3.92 4.56 -2.40
C VAL A 104 -2.90 5.42 -3.15
N SER A 105 -2.69 5.15 -4.45
CA SER A 105 -1.70 5.89 -5.25
C SER A 105 -1.99 7.39 -5.34
N GLU A 106 -3.25 7.80 -5.46
CA GLU A 106 -3.62 9.22 -5.45
C GLU A 106 -3.44 9.82 -4.05
N MET A 107 -3.89 9.09 -3.02
CA MET A 107 -3.75 9.55 -1.62
C MET A 107 -2.27 9.67 -1.21
N ALA A 108 -1.42 8.75 -1.63
CA ALA A 108 0.02 8.82 -1.42
C ALA A 108 0.63 10.07 -2.09
N GLN A 109 0.25 10.35 -3.34
CA GLN A 109 0.73 11.53 -4.05
C GLN A 109 0.29 12.82 -3.36
N PHE A 110 -0.98 12.92 -2.95
CA PHE A 110 -1.50 14.10 -2.25
C PHE A 110 -0.84 14.27 -0.88
N ALA A 111 -0.74 13.18 -0.11
CA ALA A 111 -0.13 13.22 1.22
C ALA A 111 1.34 13.63 1.17
N ILE A 112 2.13 13.06 0.28
CA ILE A 112 3.55 13.40 0.13
C ILE A 112 3.72 14.84 -0.38
N THR A 113 2.87 15.28 -1.31
CA THR A 113 2.89 16.68 -1.80
C THR A 113 2.52 17.67 -0.69
N THR A 114 1.62 17.30 0.21
CA THR A 114 1.21 18.14 1.35
C THR A 114 2.28 18.17 2.45
N LEU A 115 2.98 17.05 2.65
CA LEU A 115 3.87 16.84 3.79
C LEU A 115 5.29 17.35 3.56
N LEU A 116 5.86 17.12 2.35
CA LEU A 116 7.28 17.27 2.10
C LEU A 116 7.60 18.51 1.28
N ASN A 117 8.60 19.25 1.72
CA ASN A 117 9.23 20.32 0.97
C ASN A 117 10.43 19.82 0.16
N TYR A 118 10.93 20.65 -0.73
CA TYR A 118 12.15 20.37 -1.48
C TYR A 118 13.34 20.12 -0.54
N GLY A 119 13.97 18.97 -0.69
CA GLY A 119 15.14 18.55 0.10
C GLY A 119 14.81 17.91 1.44
N ASP A 120 13.54 17.81 1.84
CA ASP A 120 13.14 16.96 2.96
C ASP A 120 13.43 15.49 2.67
N GLU A 121 13.59 14.68 3.71
CA GLU A 121 13.86 13.25 3.61
C GLU A 121 12.72 12.44 4.22
N ILE A 122 12.40 11.30 3.58
CA ILE A 122 11.51 10.27 4.13
C ILE A 122 12.21 8.93 4.14
N LEU A 123 12.12 8.19 5.25
CA LEU A 123 12.64 6.84 5.35
C LEU A 123 11.64 5.84 4.75
N LEU A 124 12.12 5.03 3.81
CA LEU A 124 11.35 4.00 3.09
C LEU A 124 11.96 2.62 3.33
N PRO A 125 11.15 1.54 3.41
CA PRO A 125 11.69 0.18 3.49
C PRO A 125 12.40 -0.22 2.19
N SER A 126 13.38 -1.09 2.28
CA SER A 126 14.01 -1.73 1.12
C SER A 126 14.16 -3.23 1.38
N PRO A 127 13.49 -4.09 0.58
CA PRO A 127 12.68 -3.76 -0.62
C PRO A 127 11.31 -3.15 -0.31
N SER A 128 10.75 -2.38 -1.27
CA SER A 128 9.41 -1.81 -1.17
C SER A 128 8.76 -1.56 -2.53
N TYR A 129 7.50 -1.16 -2.49
CA TYR A 129 6.76 -0.75 -3.67
C TYR A 129 7.23 0.62 -4.19
N SER A 130 7.66 0.69 -5.45
CA SER A 130 8.27 1.87 -6.07
C SER A 130 7.39 3.13 -6.13
N LEU A 131 6.09 3.01 -5.92
CA LEU A 131 5.19 4.16 -5.79
C LEU A 131 5.74 5.20 -4.81
N TRP A 132 6.11 4.76 -3.60
CA TRP A 132 6.55 5.64 -2.52
C TRP A 132 7.83 6.38 -2.85
N THR A 133 8.79 5.70 -3.49
CA THR A 133 10.00 6.31 -4.03
C THR A 133 9.67 7.41 -5.06
N ASN A 134 8.79 7.07 -6.00
CA ASN A 134 8.46 7.96 -7.11
C ASN A 134 7.68 9.20 -6.65
N VAL A 135 6.69 9.06 -5.78
CA VAL A 135 5.95 10.23 -5.27
C VAL A 135 6.83 11.15 -4.43
N THR A 136 7.80 10.59 -3.68
CA THR A 136 8.81 11.36 -2.95
C THR A 136 9.68 12.18 -3.91
N LEU A 137 10.21 11.57 -4.96
CA LEU A 137 11.02 12.25 -5.97
C LEU A 137 10.25 13.35 -6.72
N ILE A 138 8.98 13.07 -7.08
CA ILE A 138 8.10 14.05 -7.74
C ILE A 138 7.85 15.27 -6.85
N ALA A 139 7.74 15.09 -5.55
CA ALA A 139 7.61 16.20 -4.58
C ALA A 139 8.92 16.99 -4.40
N GLY A 140 10.04 16.54 -4.95
CA GLY A 140 11.36 17.17 -4.78
C GLY A 140 12.06 16.81 -3.48
N ALA A 141 11.53 15.81 -2.77
CA ALA A 141 12.11 15.26 -1.55
C ALA A 141 13.02 14.06 -1.85
N LYS A 142 13.76 13.60 -0.85
CA LYS A 142 14.76 12.53 -0.99
C LYS A 142 14.28 11.26 -0.29
N PRO A 143 14.12 10.14 -1.01
CA PRO A 143 13.91 8.84 -0.40
C PRO A 143 15.21 8.33 0.23
N VAL A 144 15.16 7.90 1.48
CA VAL A 144 16.25 7.29 2.23
C VAL A 144 15.81 5.88 2.63
N PHE A 145 16.53 4.86 2.17
CA PHE A 145 16.08 3.49 2.35
C PHE A 145 16.66 2.86 3.60
N TYR A 146 15.80 2.29 4.45
CA TYR A 146 16.22 1.41 5.55
C TYR A 146 16.11 -0.06 5.12
N THR A 147 16.97 -0.89 5.69
CA THR A 147 17.10 -2.30 5.32
C THR A 147 15.97 -3.13 5.93
N CYS A 148 15.38 -4.00 5.11
CA CYS A 148 14.59 -5.14 5.55
C CYS A 148 15.34 -6.40 5.07
N ASP A 149 15.83 -7.22 6.00
CA ASP A 149 16.73 -8.32 5.68
C ASP A 149 16.00 -9.66 5.56
N GLU A 150 16.33 -10.44 4.51
CA GLU A 150 15.82 -11.81 4.33
C GLU A 150 16.13 -12.70 5.54
N ALA A 151 17.34 -12.57 6.12
CA ALA A 151 17.76 -13.34 7.27
C ALA A 151 16.95 -13.04 8.54
N SER A 152 16.23 -11.93 8.57
CA SER A 152 15.33 -11.50 9.64
C SER A 152 13.87 -11.49 9.16
N ASP A 153 13.46 -12.44 8.33
CA ASP A 153 12.10 -12.57 7.80
C ASP A 153 11.60 -11.30 7.07
N TRP A 154 12.52 -10.55 6.46
CA TRP A 154 12.25 -9.27 5.81
C TRP A 154 11.75 -8.17 6.77
N TYR A 155 12.06 -8.28 8.05
CA TYR A 155 11.71 -7.25 9.03
C TYR A 155 12.65 -6.05 8.94
N PRO A 156 12.13 -4.84 9.20
CA PRO A 156 12.93 -3.62 9.31
C PRO A 156 14.07 -3.73 10.33
N ASP A 157 15.28 -3.36 9.93
CA ASP A 157 16.41 -3.14 10.84
C ASP A 157 16.22 -1.80 11.58
N VAL A 158 15.78 -1.88 12.83
CA VAL A 158 15.51 -0.73 13.69
C VAL A 158 16.78 0.10 13.94
N ALA A 159 17.95 -0.54 14.02
CA ALA A 159 19.22 0.16 14.17
C ALA A 159 19.59 0.93 12.90
N ASP A 160 19.29 0.38 11.74
CA ASP A 160 19.49 1.06 10.46
C ASP A 160 18.55 2.26 10.29
N ILE A 161 17.28 2.13 10.71
CA ILE A 161 16.35 3.26 10.76
C ILE A 161 16.97 4.40 11.57
N ARG A 162 17.44 4.13 12.79
CA ARG A 162 18.05 5.15 13.67
C ARG A 162 19.27 5.82 13.03
N ARG A 163 20.16 5.04 12.39
CA ARG A 163 21.37 5.56 11.74
C ARG A 163 21.08 6.50 10.58
N LYS A 164 19.96 6.32 9.90
CA LYS A 164 19.61 7.04 8.66
C LYS A 164 18.80 8.30 8.90
N ILE A 165 18.35 8.54 10.12
CA ILE A 165 17.65 9.77 10.49
C ILE A 165 18.63 10.95 10.50
N THR A 166 18.26 12.02 9.81
CA THR A 166 18.99 13.30 9.77
C THR A 166 18.06 14.44 10.21
N SER A 167 18.60 15.65 10.29
CA SER A 167 17.80 16.87 10.58
C SER A 167 16.78 17.19 9.46
N ARG A 168 16.89 16.57 8.29
CA ARG A 168 15.95 16.72 7.17
C ARG A 168 14.86 15.64 7.14
N THR A 169 15.00 14.61 7.94
CA THR A 169 14.01 13.53 8.00
C THR A 169 12.70 14.04 8.57
N ARG A 170 11.61 13.84 7.84
CA ARG A 170 10.25 14.26 8.23
C ARG A 170 9.36 13.11 8.61
N ALA A 171 9.57 11.97 7.99
CA ALA A 171 8.67 10.84 8.17
C ALA A 171 9.36 9.49 8.00
N ILE A 172 8.71 8.45 8.53
CA ILE A 172 9.03 7.04 8.29
C ILE A 172 7.82 6.39 7.67
N LEU A 173 8.00 5.74 6.51
CA LEU A 173 6.99 4.88 5.89
C LEU A 173 7.13 3.46 6.40
N ILE A 174 6.02 2.87 6.82
CA ILE A 174 5.85 1.45 7.14
C ILE A 174 4.90 0.87 6.09
N ILE A 175 5.25 -0.24 5.45
CA ILE A 175 4.35 -1.00 4.57
C ILE A 175 4.10 -2.33 5.25
N ASN A 176 2.93 -2.48 5.87
CA ASN A 176 2.61 -3.67 6.67
C ASN A 176 1.17 -4.12 6.45
N PRO A 177 0.95 -5.31 5.88
CA PRO A 177 1.93 -6.27 5.35
C PRO A 177 2.73 -5.73 4.16
N ASN A 178 3.98 -6.18 4.04
CA ASN A 178 4.92 -5.61 3.08
C ASN A 178 4.70 -6.10 1.64
N ASN A 179 4.84 -5.19 0.71
CA ASN A 179 5.02 -5.45 -0.72
C ASN A 179 6.46 -5.06 -1.10
N PRO A 180 7.34 -6.01 -1.56
CA PRO A 180 7.00 -7.28 -2.23
C PRO A 180 7.21 -8.54 -1.38
N THR A 181 7.59 -8.45 -0.12
CA THR A 181 8.06 -9.62 0.65
C THR A 181 6.94 -10.45 1.27
N GLY A 182 5.75 -9.87 1.48
CA GLY A 182 4.66 -10.49 2.20
C GLY A 182 4.91 -10.62 3.71
N ALA A 183 5.92 -9.96 4.24
CA ALA A 183 6.21 -9.91 5.67
C ALA A 183 5.09 -9.19 6.43
N LEU A 184 4.72 -9.77 7.56
CA LEU A 184 3.79 -9.16 8.54
C LEU A 184 4.60 -8.81 9.79
N TYR A 185 4.71 -7.53 10.08
CA TYR A 185 5.52 -7.06 11.20
C TYR A 185 4.81 -7.29 12.54
N PRO A 186 5.49 -7.89 13.52
CA PRO A 186 4.91 -8.10 14.84
C PRO A 186 4.78 -6.79 15.61
N ARG A 187 3.87 -6.77 16.59
CA ARG A 187 3.58 -5.59 17.43
C ARG A 187 4.85 -4.98 18.03
N GLU A 188 5.72 -5.80 18.57
CA GLU A 188 6.93 -5.39 19.28
C GLU A 188 7.90 -4.64 18.35
N LEU A 189 7.94 -5.01 17.07
CA LEU A 189 8.74 -4.32 16.06
C LEU A 189 8.12 -2.96 15.71
N LEU A 190 6.80 -2.91 15.53
CA LEU A 190 6.10 -1.65 15.27
C LEU A 190 6.27 -0.68 16.45
N GLU A 191 6.17 -1.15 17.68
CA GLU A 191 6.39 -0.35 18.90
C GLU A 191 7.81 0.24 18.96
N GLN A 192 8.84 -0.50 18.52
CA GLN A 192 10.20 0.04 18.42
C GLN A 192 10.31 1.16 17.38
N ILE A 193 9.65 1.02 16.22
CA ILE A 193 9.64 2.08 15.19
C ILE A 193 8.85 3.30 15.69
N VAL A 194 7.72 3.08 16.36
CA VAL A 194 6.92 4.14 17.00
C VAL A 194 7.76 4.89 18.05
N ALA A 195 8.53 4.18 18.87
CA ALA A 195 9.41 4.81 19.86
C ALA A 195 10.46 5.72 19.21
N ILE A 196 11.02 5.31 18.06
CA ILE A 196 11.94 6.16 17.30
C ILE A 196 11.23 7.39 16.74
N ALA A 197 10.04 7.21 16.16
CA ALA A 197 9.28 8.33 15.63
C ALA A 197 8.94 9.36 16.72
N ARG A 198 8.56 8.88 17.91
CA ARG A 198 8.29 9.73 19.09
C ARG A 198 9.54 10.47 19.55
N GLU A 199 10.68 9.78 19.68
CA GLU A 199 11.96 10.38 20.11
C GLU A 199 12.45 11.45 19.13
N LYS A 200 12.21 11.26 17.84
CA LYS A 200 12.71 12.12 16.76
C LYS A 200 11.65 13.08 16.21
N GLU A 201 10.45 13.11 16.80
CA GLU A 201 9.33 13.94 16.38
C GLU A 201 8.97 13.75 14.88
N LEU A 202 8.97 12.49 14.42
CA LEU A 202 8.70 12.13 13.03
C LEU A 202 7.25 11.70 12.84
N ILE A 203 6.73 11.97 11.63
CA ILE A 203 5.40 11.52 11.21
C ILE A 203 5.51 10.07 10.71
N LEU A 204 4.52 9.24 11.07
CA LEU A 204 4.42 7.88 10.54
C LEU A 204 3.46 7.81 9.37
N LEU A 205 3.90 7.20 8.28
CA LEU A 205 3.05 6.79 7.17
C LEU A 205 2.90 5.27 7.24
N SER A 206 1.66 4.78 7.29
CA SER A 206 1.36 3.34 7.37
C SER A 206 0.55 2.92 6.16
N ASP A 207 1.19 2.21 5.22
CA ASP A 207 0.51 1.58 4.07
C ASP A 207 0.00 0.21 4.50
N GLU A 208 -1.29 0.11 4.75
CA GLU A 208 -1.98 -1.06 5.28
C GLU A 208 -2.89 -1.73 4.23
N ILE A 209 -2.61 -1.52 2.93
CA ILE A 209 -3.45 -2.04 1.83
C ILE A 209 -3.64 -3.56 1.84
N TYR A 210 -2.81 -4.30 2.57
CA TYR A 210 -2.87 -5.76 2.72
C TYR A 210 -3.36 -6.22 4.10
N ASP A 211 -3.89 -5.35 4.94
CA ASP A 211 -4.27 -5.63 6.34
C ASP A 211 -5.22 -6.82 6.50
N ARG A 212 -6.15 -7.03 5.55
CA ARG A 212 -7.07 -8.18 5.53
C ARG A 212 -6.46 -9.46 4.93
N LEU A 213 -5.32 -9.38 4.28
CA LEU A 213 -4.67 -10.53 3.63
C LEU A 213 -3.63 -11.16 4.55
N VAL A 214 -4.10 -11.71 5.67
CA VAL A 214 -3.25 -12.34 6.69
C VAL A 214 -3.62 -13.81 6.82
N MET A 215 -2.62 -14.67 6.92
CA MET A 215 -2.74 -16.13 6.94
C MET A 215 -2.12 -16.72 8.22
N ASP A 216 -2.24 -18.03 8.38
CA ASP A 216 -1.61 -18.82 9.45
C ASP A 216 -2.04 -18.39 10.87
N GLY A 217 -3.29 -17.89 11.02
CA GLY A 217 -3.81 -17.44 12.32
C GLY A 217 -3.11 -16.22 12.90
N LYS A 218 -2.34 -15.49 12.09
CA LYS A 218 -1.75 -14.22 12.48
C LYS A 218 -2.77 -13.11 12.38
N GLU A 219 -2.47 -11.98 13.02
CA GLU A 219 -3.31 -10.77 13.00
C GLU A 219 -2.49 -9.55 12.59
N HIS A 220 -3.11 -8.67 11.83
CA HIS A 220 -2.54 -7.37 11.51
C HIS A 220 -2.72 -6.40 12.70
N VAL A 221 -1.68 -5.63 12.98
CA VAL A 221 -1.74 -4.54 13.95
C VAL A 221 -1.55 -3.23 13.21
N SER A 222 -2.53 -2.34 13.31
CA SER A 222 -2.40 -0.99 12.74
C SER A 222 -1.37 -0.18 13.52
N THR A 223 -0.46 0.46 12.81
CA THR A 223 0.56 1.33 13.44
C THR A 223 -0.08 2.46 14.22
N ALA A 224 -1.14 3.06 13.71
CA ALA A 224 -1.85 4.17 14.35
C ALA A 224 -2.52 3.77 15.67
N ALA A 225 -2.90 2.50 15.85
CA ALA A 225 -3.46 2.00 17.10
C ALA A 225 -2.43 1.95 18.25
N LEU A 226 -1.12 1.99 17.93
CA LEU A 226 -0.03 1.91 18.91
C LEU A 226 0.42 3.29 19.42
N CYS A 227 0.00 4.37 18.76
CA CYS A 227 0.51 5.71 19.06
C CYS A 227 -0.53 6.81 18.84
N PRO A 228 -1.58 6.88 19.67
CA PRO A 228 -2.61 7.93 19.56
C PRO A 228 -2.06 9.34 19.84
N ASP A 229 -0.86 9.44 20.36
CA ASP A 229 -0.13 10.67 20.67
C ASP A 229 0.72 11.20 19.50
N LEU A 230 0.85 10.44 18.40
CA LEU A 230 1.63 10.84 17.22
C LEU A 230 0.75 11.06 16.00
N PRO A 231 1.16 11.95 15.07
CA PRO A 231 0.54 12.02 13.76
C PRO A 231 0.84 10.76 12.95
N VAL A 232 -0.23 10.05 12.52
CA VAL A 232 -0.10 8.88 11.63
C VAL A 232 -1.01 9.06 10.42
N LEU A 233 -0.45 8.81 9.25
CA LEU A 233 -1.13 8.79 7.97
C LEU A 233 -1.35 7.33 7.56
N THR A 234 -2.55 6.81 7.76
CA THR A 234 -2.91 5.41 7.43
C THR A 234 -3.54 5.32 6.05
N PHE A 235 -2.93 4.56 5.15
CA PHE A 235 -3.39 4.33 3.78
C PHE A 235 -3.97 2.94 3.64
N ASN A 236 -5.16 2.83 3.06
CA ASN A 236 -5.80 1.55 2.81
C ASN A 236 -6.78 1.62 1.63
N GLY A 237 -7.41 0.50 1.26
CA GLY A 237 -8.34 0.45 0.14
C GLY A 237 -8.79 -0.95 -0.24
N LEU A 238 -9.66 -1.02 -1.22
CA LEU A 238 -10.31 -2.27 -1.64
C LEU A 238 -9.55 -3.05 -2.71
N SER A 239 -8.47 -2.46 -3.24
CA SER A 239 -7.75 -3.02 -4.40
C SER A 239 -7.27 -4.45 -4.20
N LYS A 240 -6.85 -4.79 -2.99
CA LYS A 240 -6.18 -6.05 -2.67
C LYS A 240 -7.08 -6.97 -1.86
N SER A 241 -7.64 -6.48 -0.78
CA SER A 241 -8.55 -7.24 0.08
C SER A 241 -9.76 -7.79 -0.68
N HIS A 242 -10.35 -7.03 -1.59
CA HIS A 242 -11.55 -7.40 -2.35
C HIS A 242 -11.27 -7.76 -3.82
N MET A 243 -9.99 -7.90 -4.23
CA MET A 243 -9.57 -8.26 -5.60
C MET A 243 -10.07 -7.29 -6.69
N ILE A 244 -10.40 -6.04 -6.36
CA ILE A 244 -10.98 -5.04 -7.26
C ILE A 244 -10.01 -3.87 -7.53
N CYS A 245 -8.75 -4.17 -7.80
CA CYS A 245 -7.73 -3.15 -8.05
C CYS A 245 -8.07 -2.22 -9.25
N GLY A 246 -8.89 -2.66 -10.18
CA GLY A 246 -9.40 -1.86 -11.30
C GLY A 246 -10.44 -0.81 -10.89
N PHE A 247 -11.08 -0.93 -9.74
CA PHE A 247 -12.06 0.06 -9.24
C PHE A 247 -11.39 1.36 -8.82
N ARG A 248 -10.09 1.34 -8.50
CA ARG A 248 -9.35 2.50 -8.03
C ARG A 248 -9.97 3.12 -6.78
N CYS A 249 -10.22 2.30 -5.76
CA CYS A 249 -10.80 2.72 -4.49
C CYS A 249 -9.77 2.61 -3.36
N GLY A 250 -9.45 3.71 -2.71
CA GLY A 250 -8.54 3.78 -1.57
C GLY A 250 -8.80 5.03 -0.74
N TRP A 251 -8.23 5.08 0.44
CA TRP A 251 -8.40 6.19 1.38
C TRP A 251 -7.14 6.48 2.17
N LEU A 252 -7.15 7.65 2.79
CA LEU A 252 -6.24 8.10 3.82
C LEU A 252 -7.05 8.41 5.07
N ALA A 253 -6.64 7.87 6.22
CA ALA A 253 -7.08 8.26 7.54
C ALA A 253 -5.95 9.01 8.26
N VAL A 254 -6.22 10.20 8.78
CA VAL A 254 -5.26 11.05 9.49
C VAL A 254 -5.56 10.99 10.99
N SER A 255 -4.71 10.33 11.75
CA SER A 255 -4.88 10.20 13.20
C SER A 255 -3.81 10.94 13.99
N GLY A 256 -4.04 11.11 15.29
CA GLY A 256 -3.15 11.82 16.21
C GLY A 256 -3.74 13.13 16.74
N PRO A 257 -3.02 13.86 17.61
CA PRO A 257 -3.48 15.09 18.21
C PRO A 257 -3.83 16.15 17.16
N ARG A 258 -5.00 16.76 17.31
CA ARG A 258 -5.54 17.72 16.31
C ARG A 258 -4.64 18.92 16.08
N GLU A 259 -3.98 19.40 17.09
CA GLU A 259 -3.01 20.49 17.01
C GLU A 259 -1.82 20.17 16.10
N LEU A 260 -1.45 18.89 15.97
CA LEU A 260 -0.37 18.42 15.10
C LEU A 260 -0.82 18.09 13.67
N THR A 261 -2.12 17.79 13.47
CA THR A 261 -2.65 17.29 12.18
C THR A 261 -3.45 18.33 11.39
N LYS A 262 -3.94 19.39 12.04
CA LYS A 262 -4.88 20.37 11.43
C LYS A 262 -4.36 21.04 10.16
N ASP A 263 -3.08 21.39 10.12
CA ASP A 263 -2.48 22.07 8.97
C ASP A 263 -2.29 21.12 7.79
N PHE A 264 -1.84 19.90 8.07
CA PHE A 264 -1.80 18.82 7.06
C PHE A 264 -3.18 18.53 6.47
N ILE A 265 -4.22 18.44 7.32
CA ILE A 265 -5.60 18.25 6.87
C ILE A 265 -6.07 19.41 5.98
N ALA A 266 -5.70 20.65 6.31
CA ALA A 266 -6.02 21.82 5.46
C ALA A 266 -5.35 21.71 4.07
N GLY A 267 -4.11 21.26 4.00
CA GLY A 267 -3.41 20.96 2.74
C GLY A 267 -4.09 19.85 1.93
N MET A 268 -4.48 18.77 2.59
CA MET A 268 -5.27 17.70 1.94
C MET A 268 -6.61 18.19 1.41
N VAL A 269 -7.31 19.04 2.17
CA VAL A 269 -8.56 19.69 1.72
C VAL A 269 -8.32 20.51 0.46
N ALA A 270 -7.23 21.30 0.39
CA ALA A 270 -6.89 22.09 -0.80
C ALA A 270 -6.70 21.20 -2.04
N LEU A 271 -5.91 20.13 -1.94
CA LEU A 271 -5.64 19.22 -3.06
C LEU A 271 -6.89 18.44 -3.49
N THR A 272 -7.66 17.92 -2.54
CA THR A 272 -8.88 17.17 -2.84
C THR A 272 -9.97 18.06 -3.43
N SER A 273 -10.11 19.30 -2.96
CA SER A 273 -11.02 20.30 -3.52
C SER A 273 -10.63 20.70 -4.94
N MET A 274 -9.34 20.88 -5.21
CA MET A 274 -8.82 21.19 -6.55
C MET A 274 -9.15 20.06 -7.55
N ARG A 275 -9.12 18.80 -7.12
CA ARG A 275 -9.51 17.64 -7.92
C ARG A 275 -11.03 17.51 -8.10
N LEU A 276 -11.86 18.21 -7.32
CA LEU A 276 -13.31 18.13 -7.17
C LEU A 276 -13.74 16.95 -6.29
N CYS A 277 -13.70 15.71 -6.77
CA CYS A 277 -14.00 14.51 -5.96
C CYS A 277 -13.28 13.28 -6.48
N GLY A 278 -13.22 12.22 -5.67
CA GLY A 278 -12.84 10.88 -6.12
C GLY A 278 -13.93 10.26 -6.99
N ASN A 279 -13.63 9.12 -7.62
CA ASN A 279 -14.61 8.39 -8.42
C ASN A 279 -15.84 8.04 -7.57
N ALA A 280 -16.98 8.67 -7.87
CA ALA A 280 -18.21 8.50 -7.11
C ALA A 280 -18.73 7.06 -7.18
N LEU A 281 -18.68 6.43 -8.35
CA LEU A 281 -19.19 5.08 -8.58
C LEU A 281 -18.51 4.05 -7.67
N THR A 282 -17.19 4.16 -7.47
CA THR A 282 -16.45 3.21 -6.64
C THR A 282 -16.63 3.45 -5.14
N GLN A 283 -17.00 4.66 -4.73
CA GLN A 283 -17.28 4.95 -3.34
C GLN A 283 -18.59 4.32 -2.85
N LEU A 284 -19.54 4.09 -3.75
CA LEU A 284 -20.83 3.45 -3.43
C LEU A 284 -20.69 2.01 -2.94
N VAL A 285 -19.61 1.33 -3.28
CA VAL A 285 -19.40 -0.06 -2.85
C VAL A 285 -18.63 -0.17 -1.52
N ILE A 286 -18.03 0.91 -1.03
CA ILE A 286 -17.20 0.88 0.19
C ILE A 286 -17.96 0.32 1.40
N PRO A 287 -19.20 0.77 1.73
CA PRO A 287 -19.90 0.25 2.90
C PRO A 287 -20.13 -1.26 2.83
N ALA A 288 -20.59 -1.77 1.69
CA ALA A 288 -20.84 -3.20 1.51
C ALA A 288 -19.55 -4.03 1.49
N ALA A 289 -18.49 -3.50 0.88
CA ALA A 289 -17.20 -4.18 0.85
C ALA A 289 -16.59 -4.29 2.25
N LEU A 290 -16.64 -3.23 3.06
CA LEU A 290 -16.05 -3.25 4.40
C LEU A 290 -16.80 -4.16 5.37
N GLN A 291 -18.11 -4.37 5.17
CA GLN A 291 -18.92 -5.33 5.91
C GLN A 291 -18.71 -6.78 5.47
N ASP A 292 -18.18 -7.00 4.25
CA ASP A 292 -17.92 -8.34 3.73
C ASP A 292 -16.51 -8.83 4.13
N GLU A 293 -16.41 -9.45 5.29
CA GLU A 293 -15.18 -10.09 5.74
C GLU A 293 -15.03 -11.50 5.17
N GLN A 294 -16.12 -12.19 4.92
CA GLN A 294 -16.17 -13.59 4.55
C GLN A 294 -15.48 -13.86 3.22
N SER A 295 -15.78 -13.06 2.19
CA SER A 295 -15.23 -13.22 0.84
C SER A 295 -13.70 -13.17 0.79
N THR A 296 -13.06 -12.39 1.67
CA THR A 296 -11.60 -12.34 1.77
C THR A 296 -11.06 -13.49 2.62
N ARG A 297 -11.71 -13.75 3.76
CA ARG A 297 -11.25 -14.76 4.72
C ARG A 297 -11.20 -16.16 4.13
N GLU A 298 -12.19 -16.54 3.33
CA GLU A 298 -12.25 -17.84 2.66
C GLU A 298 -11.07 -18.13 1.74
N LEU A 299 -10.43 -17.09 1.19
CA LEU A 299 -9.25 -17.25 0.35
C LEU A 299 -7.97 -17.57 1.12
N LEU A 300 -7.93 -17.27 2.44
CA LEU A 300 -6.72 -17.19 3.26
C LEU A 300 -6.55 -18.31 4.26
N ILE A 301 -7.54 -19.17 4.40
CA ILE A 301 -7.54 -20.35 5.29
C ILE A 301 -7.15 -21.61 4.51
N PRO A 302 -6.73 -22.70 5.18
CA PRO A 302 -6.51 -23.99 4.53
C PRO A 302 -7.70 -24.40 3.64
N GLY A 303 -7.41 -24.80 2.40
CA GLY A 303 -8.40 -25.02 1.34
C GLY A 303 -8.78 -23.77 0.53
N GLY A 304 -8.48 -22.59 1.00
CA GLY A 304 -8.69 -21.34 0.29
C GLY A 304 -7.65 -21.12 -0.82
N ARG A 305 -8.07 -20.49 -1.90
CA ARG A 305 -7.27 -20.41 -3.12
C ARG A 305 -5.91 -19.73 -2.92
N LEU A 306 -5.84 -18.62 -2.22
CA LEU A 306 -4.56 -17.92 -1.98
C LEU A 306 -3.65 -18.72 -1.05
N TYR A 307 -4.24 -19.35 -0.04
CA TYR A 307 -3.51 -20.21 0.89
C TYR A 307 -2.84 -21.37 0.14
N GLU A 308 -3.62 -22.13 -0.65
CA GLU A 308 -3.12 -23.28 -1.40
C GLU A 308 -2.08 -22.90 -2.47
N GLN A 309 -2.28 -21.78 -3.15
CA GLN A 309 -1.32 -21.28 -4.13
C GLN A 309 0.01 -20.88 -3.47
N ARG A 310 -0.02 -20.24 -2.28
CA ARG A 310 1.18 -19.95 -1.50
C ARG A 310 1.93 -21.23 -1.13
N GLU A 311 1.24 -22.21 -0.55
CA GLU A 311 1.85 -23.48 -0.14
C GLU A 311 2.50 -24.20 -1.33
N ALA A 312 1.78 -24.30 -2.44
CA ALA A 312 2.30 -24.93 -3.66
C ALA A 312 3.55 -24.21 -4.21
N ALA A 313 3.52 -22.86 -4.23
CA ALA A 313 4.65 -22.08 -4.73
C ALA A 313 5.88 -22.19 -3.81
N VAL A 314 5.71 -22.11 -2.49
CA VAL A 314 6.81 -22.29 -1.52
C VAL A 314 7.42 -23.69 -1.64
N GLN A 315 6.59 -24.73 -1.74
CA GLN A 315 7.06 -26.10 -1.93
C GLN A 315 7.82 -26.26 -3.27
N ALA A 316 7.33 -25.65 -4.35
CA ALA A 316 7.97 -25.71 -5.65
C ALA A 316 9.35 -25.05 -5.62
N ILE A 317 9.47 -23.84 -5.04
CA ILE A 317 10.74 -23.11 -4.90
C ILE A 317 11.77 -23.93 -4.10
N ARG A 318 11.35 -24.55 -3.00
CA ARG A 318 12.23 -25.34 -2.11
C ARG A 318 12.79 -26.64 -2.74
N ARG A 319 12.31 -27.04 -3.94
CA ARG A 319 12.86 -28.17 -4.69
C ARG A 319 14.18 -27.85 -5.39
N PHE A 320 14.54 -26.58 -5.49
CA PHE A 320 15.73 -26.14 -6.21
C PHE A 320 16.79 -25.61 -5.23
N ASP A 321 17.96 -26.23 -5.21
CA ASP A 321 19.07 -25.86 -4.30
C ASP A 321 19.60 -24.44 -4.55
N CYS A 322 19.33 -23.89 -5.72
CA CYS A 322 19.71 -22.52 -6.09
C CYS A 322 18.66 -21.47 -5.70
N LEU A 323 17.53 -21.86 -5.14
CA LEU A 323 16.46 -20.96 -4.72
C LEU A 323 16.27 -21.00 -3.22
N SER A 324 15.99 -19.85 -2.62
CA SER A 324 15.52 -19.74 -1.24
C SER A 324 14.32 -18.81 -1.16
N VAL A 325 13.48 -19.01 -0.15
CA VAL A 325 12.29 -18.18 0.08
C VAL A 325 11.93 -18.18 1.56
N VAL A 326 11.67 -16.99 2.09
CA VAL A 326 10.96 -16.82 3.35
C VAL A 326 9.47 -17.02 3.07
N LYS A 327 8.83 -17.94 3.80
CA LYS A 327 7.39 -18.16 3.67
C LYS A 327 6.66 -16.93 4.21
N ASN A 328 5.96 -16.24 3.34
CA ASN A 328 5.14 -15.09 3.72
C ASN A 328 3.91 -15.52 4.55
N THR A 329 3.55 -14.70 5.51
CA THR A 329 2.34 -14.89 6.33
C THR A 329 1.22 -13.92 5.98
N ALA A 330 1.47 -13.02 5.05
CA ALA A 330 0.49 -12.04 4.61
C ALA A 330 0.69 -11.63 3.14
N ALA A 331 -0.22 -10.81 2.64
CA ALA A 331 -0.33 -10.42 1.24
C ALA A 331 -0.45 -11.63 0.30
N PHE A 332 -0.20 -11.46 -0.98
CA PHE A 332 -0.18 -12.54 -1.98
C PHE A 332 1.12 -12.51 -2.82
N TYR A 333 2.22 -12.08 -2.19
CA TYR A 333 3.54 -12.05 -2.80
C TYR A 333 4.46 -13.09 -2.20
N ILE A 334 5.30 -13.66 -3.06
CA ILE A 334 6.43 -14.50 -2.68
C ILE A 334 7.67 -13.84 -3.27
N PHE A 335 8.71 -13.68 -2.46
CA PHE A 335 9.94 -12.99 -2.85
C PHE A 335 11.14 -13.94 -2.76
N PRO A 336 11.35 -14.82 -3.78
CA PRO A 336 12.44 -15.78 -3.77
C PRO A 336 13.77 -15.13 -4.11
N ARG A 337 14.84 -15.63 -3.50
CA ARG A 337 16.22 -15.31 -3.85
C ARG A 337 16.79 -16.38 -4.77
N ILE A 338 17.54 -15.96 -5.78
CA ILE A 338 18.28 -16.81 -6.70
C ILE A 338 19.78 -16.74 -6.34
N ASP A 339 20.39 -17.87 -5.98
CA ASP A 339 21.83 -17.99 -5.80
C ASP A 339 22.48 -18.22 -7.15
N LEU A 340 23.03 -17.17 -7.76
CA LEU A 340 23.65 -17.23 -9.08
C LEU A 340 24.91 -18.09 -9.13
N LYS A 341 25.52 -18.45 -8.00
CA LYS A 341 26.64 -19.39 -7.95
C LYS A 341 26.19 -20.83 -8.16
N LYS A 342 24.97 -21.14 -7.76
CA LYS A 342 24.37 -22.48 -7.89
C LYS A 342 23.46 -22.61 -9.11
N CYS A 343 22.93 -21.49 -9.60
CA CYS A 343 22.05 -21.42 -10.76
C CYS A 343 22.65 -20.47 -11.80
N PRO A 344 23.61 -20.93 -12.63
CA PRO A 344 24.16 -20.11 -13.69
C PRO A 344 23.07 -19.80 -14.72
N ILE A 345 22.57 -18.58 -14.68
CA ILE A 345 21.70 -18.05 -15.74
C ILE A 345 22.65 -17.58 -16.84
N THR A 346 22.67 -18.30 -17.96
CA THR A 346 23.43 -17.93 -19.16
C THR A 346 22.63 -16.95 -20.01
#